data_3fcd582c7f8f38782be3556e028f53fb
#
_entry.id   3fcd582c7f8f38782be3556e028f53fb
#
_cell.length_a   1.000
_cell.length_b   1.000
_cell.length_c   1.000
_cell.angle_alpha   90.00
_cell.angle_beta   90.00
_cell.angle_gamma   90.00
#
_symmetry.space_group_name_H-M   'P 1'
#
loop_
_entity.id
_entity.type
_entity.pdbx_description
1 polymer ?
#
loop_
_entity_poly.entity_id
_entity_poly.type
_entity_poly.pdbx_seq_one_letter_code
_entity_poly.pdbx_strand_id
1 'polypeptide(L)'
;MEFNKKNTALVVIDPQNDVLSENGVSWGLVGDSVKENNTVENLARLFAAAKGQDFGVFISPHYLYPHDQAWQFGGVVEKMMLDSKEFFRLDPLGRDGFTDSGADWLPRYKPFIEDGKTVVVGPHKMWGPQTNDLVFQLRKRRINKVILAGMLANLCVESHLRELLEQGFEVAVVKDATAAPRHSEIGDGYQAAIINYGFLANAVLTTNSAVEAMI
;
A
#
# COMPACT_ATOMS: atom_id res chain seq x y z
N MET A 1 -4.96 -7.56 19.31
CA MET A 1 -4.47 -8.61 18.39
C MET A 1 -2.99 -8.81 18.71
N GLU A 2 -2.58 -10.02 18.98
CA GLU A 2 -1.16 -10.33 19.22
C GLU A 2 -0.45 -10.62 17.92
N PHE A 3 0.77 -10.12 17.77
CA PHE A 3 1.63 -10.36 16.63
C PHE A 3 2.77 -11.32 16.98
N ASN A 4 2.99 -12.27 16.10
CA ASN A 4 4.10 -13.21 16.19
C ASN A 4 4.78 -13.29 14.84
N LYS A 5 6.08 -13.02 14.78
CA LYS A 5 6.86 -12.99 13.53
C LYS A 5 6.83 -14.28 12.71
N LYS A 6 6.43 -15.41 13.32
CA LYS A 6 6.30 -16.70 12.61
C LYS A 6 5.03 -16.78 11.74
N ASN A 7 4.01 -15.97 12.02
CA ASN A 7 2.72 -16.02 11.33
C ASN A 7 2.13 -14.65 11.01
N THR A 8 2.84 -13.57 11.33
CA THR A 8 2.42 -12.19 11.06
C THR A 8 3.40 -11.51 10.11
N ALA A 9 2.90 -10.71 9.18
CA ALA A 9 3.71 -9.92 8.26
C ALA A 9 3.21 -8.48 8.17
N LEU A 10 4.14 -7.55 7.91
CA LEU A 10 3.82 -6.22 7.44
C LEU A 10 3.58 -6.27 5.92
N VAL A 11 2.44 -5.76 5.49
CA VAL A 11 2.09 -5.59 4.08
C VAL A 11 1.90 -4.10 3.81
N VAL A 12 2.69 -3.56 2.89
CA VAL A 12 2.62 -2.14 2.50
C VAL A 12 2.19 -2.05 1.04
N ILE A 13 1.12 -1.28 0.83
CA ILE A 13 0.51 -1.07 -0.48
C ILE A 13 1.05 0.24 -1.07
N ASP A 14 1.49 0.21 -2.31
CA ASP A 14 1.90 1.36 -3.12
C ASP A 14 2.85 2.36 -2.40
N PRO A 15 4.02 1.90 -1.87
CA PRO A 15 4.96 2.81 -1.22
C PRO A 15 5.79 3.61 -2.25
N GLN A 16 5.10 4.20 -3.24
CA GLN A 16 5.65 4.74 -4.48
C GLN A 16 5.59 6.27 -4.52
N ASN A 17 6.46 6.87 -5.34
CA ASN A 17 6.63 8.32 -5.43
C ASN A 17 5.35 9.05 -5.83
N ASP A 18 4.54 8.50 -6.75
CA ASP A 18 3.36 9.19 -7.28
C ASP A 18 2.34 9.57 -6.21
N VAL A 19 2.29 8.83 -5.11
CA VAL A 19 1.32 9.05 -4.03
C VAL A 19 1.95 9.50 -2.70
N LEU A 20 3.28 9.48 -2.59
CA LEU A 20 3.98 9.79 -1.31
C LEU A 20 5.02 10.89 -1.45
N SER A 21 5.38 11.32 -2.68
CA SER A 21 6.31 12.40 -2.94
C SER A 21 5.57 13.68 -3.32
N GLU A 22 6.11 14.83 -2.88
CA GLU A 22 5.60 16.16 -3.29
C GLU A 22 5.65 16.38 -4.81
N ASN A 23 6.48 15.63 -5.53
CA ASN A 23 6.58 15.64 -6.97
C ASN A 23 5.71 14.57 -7.67
N GLY A 24 4.99 13.74 -6.91
CA GLY A 24 4.13 12.70 -7.45
C GLY A 24 2.89 13.27 -8.13
N VAL A 25 2.40 12.58 -9.15
CA VAL A 25 1.25 13.06 -9.95
C VAL A 25 -0.03 13.19 -9.13
N SER A 26 -0.20 12.39 -8.09
CA SER A 26 -1.37 12.42 -7.20
C SER A 26 -1.20 13.33 -5.98
N TRP A 27 -0.05 13.98 -5.82
CA TRP A 27 0.22 14.81 -4.63
C TRP A 27 -0.83 15.90 -4.40
N GLY A 28 -1.29 16.55 -5.46
CA GLY A 28 -2.35 17.56 -5.37
C GLY A 28 -3.67 17.06 -4.78
N LEU A 29 -3.92 15.75 -4.81
CA LEU A 29 -5.13 15.11 -4.28
C LEU A 29 -4.94 14.54 -2.87
N VAL A 30 -3.74 14.04 -2.56
CA VAL A 30 -3.50 13.28 -1.33
C VAL A 30 -2.54 13.95 -0.35
N GLY A 31 -1.77 14.94 -0.80
CA GLY A 31 -0.65 15.52 -0.04
C GLY A 31 -1.03 16.07 1.33
N ASP A 32 -2.18 16.75 1.44
CA ASP A 32 -2.66 17.26 2.72
C ASP A 32 -2.95 16.10 3.70
N SER A 33 -3.63 15.05 3.23
CA SER A 33 -3.91 13.87 4.04
C SER A 33 -2.63 13.12 4.42
N VAL A 34 -1.65 13.03 3.52
CA VAL A 34 -0.33 12.43 3.80
C VAL A 34 0.41 13.21 4.90
N LYS A 35 0.39 14.55 4.84
CA LYS A 35 1.01 15.42 5.84
C LYS A 35 0.30 15.34 7.20
N GLU A 36 -1.02 15.44 7.21
CA GLU A 36 -1.82 15.41 8.44
C GLU A 36 -1.67 14.10 9.21
N ASN A 37 -1.62 12.97 8.50
CA ASN A 37 -1.44 11.65 9.10
C ASN A 37 0.04 11.31 9.35
N ASN A 38 0.97 12.16 8.94
CA ASN A 38 2.42 11.88 8.98
C ASN A 38 2.77 10.54 8.31
N THR A 39 2.08 10.20 7.23
CA THR A 39 2.06 8.87 6.59
C THR A 39 3.47 8.41 6.20
N VAL A 40 4.26 9.30 5.61
CA VAL A 40 5.63 8.96 5.16
C VAL A 40 6.54 8.55 6.33
N GLU A 41 6.51 9.27 7.43
CA GLU A 41 7.28 8.92 8.63
C GLU A 41 6.76 7.64 9.27
N ASN A 42 5.46 7.51 9.39
CA ASN A 42 4.82 6.36 10.01
C ASN A 42 5.09 5.06 9.22
N LEU A 43 5.07 5.09 7.90
CA LEU A 43 5.48 3.94 7.07
C LEU A 43 6.96 3.59 7.30
N ALA A 44 7.87 4.58 7.38
CA ALA A 44 9.27 4.32 7.67
C ALA A 44 9.48 3.66 9.04
N ARG A 45 8.73 4.09 10.06
CA ARG A 45 8.75 3.49 11.40
C ARG A 45 8.25 2.05 11.41
N LEU A 46 7.18 1.74 10.65
CA LEU A 46 6.68 0.39 10.49
C LEU A 46 7.72 -0.51 9.80
N PHE A 47 8.35 -0.04 8.73
CA PHE A 47 9.43 -0.77 8.08
C PHE A 47 10.58 -1.07 9.05
N ALA A 48 11.05 -0.04 9.76
CA ALA A 48 12.15 -0.18 10.71
C ALA A 48 11.82 -1.18 11.83
N ALA A 49 10.62 -1.09 12.40
CA ALA A 49 10.17 -2.01 13.44
C ALA A 49 10.05 -3.45 12.93
N ALA A 50 9.39 -3.66 11.79
CA ALA A 50 9.23 -4.99 11.21
C ALA A 50 10.59 -5.64 10.89
N LYS A 51 11.51 -4.89 10.29
CA LYS A 51 12.87 -5.39 10.00
C LYS A 51 13.69 -5.64 11.26
N GLY A 52 13.63 -4.73 12.23
CA GLY A 52 14.37 -4.87 13.48
C GLY A 52 13.93 -6.07 14.34
N GLN A 53 12.68 -6.51 14.19
CA GLN A 53 12.09 -7.64 14.91
C GLN A 53 11.93 -8.90 14.07
N ASP A 54 12.52 -8.93 12.86
CA ASP A 54 12.47 -10.08 11.92
C ASP A 54 11.05 -10.48 11.46
N PHE A 55 10.12 -9.55 11.39
CA PHE A 55 8.84 -9.79 10.73
C PHE A 55 9.01 -9.86 9.21
N GLY A 56 8.22 -10.70 8.55
CA GLY A 56 8.13 -10.69 7.10
C GLY A 56 7.59 -9.34 6.59
N VAL A 57 8.21 -8.79 5.54
CA VAL A 57 7.75 -7.57 4.89
C VAL A 57 7.40 -7.88 3.44
N PHE A 58 6.20 -7.44 3.03
CA PHE A 58 5.65 -7.64 1.70
C PHE A 58 5.22 -6.29 1.11
N ILE A 59 5.52 -6.09 -0.15
CA ILE A 59 5.10 -4.91 -0.91
C ILE A 59 4.16 -5.36 -2.01
N SER A 60 2.97 -4.75 -2.08
CA SER A 60 2.03 -4.90 -3.19
C SER A 60 2.03 -3.59 -3.99
N PRO A 61 2.78 -3.52 -5.09
CA PRO A 61 2.92 -2.31 -5.89
C PRO A 61 1.83 -2.18 -6.92
N HIS A 62 1.61 -0.96 -7.40
CA HIS A 62 0.80 -0.66 -8.56
C HIS A 62 1.69 -0.30 -9.75
N TYR A 63 1.52 -0.97 -10.89
CA TYR A 63 2.16 -0.58 -12.14
C TYR A 63 1.16 -0.64 -13.30
N LEU A 64 1.16 0.45 -14.09
CA LEU A 64 0.48 0.54 -15.37
C LEU A 64 1.53 0.54 -16.49
N TYR A 65 1.27 -0.25 -17.53
CA TYR A 65 2.17 -0.45 -18.67
C TYR A 65 1.58 0.14 -19.95
N PRO A 66 2.34 0.28 -21.04
CA PRO A 66 1.82 0.79 -22.30
C PRO A 66 0.56 0.09 -22.82
N HIS A 67 0.45 -1.23 -22.61
CA HIS A 67 -0.73 -1.99 -23.03
C HIS A 67 -1.98 -1.69 -22.18
N ASP A 68 -1.84 -1.20 -20.95
CA ASP A 68 -2.98 -0.82 -20.10
C ASP A 68 -3.71 0.43 -20.67
N GLN A 69 -3.05 1.23 -21.53
CA GLN A 69 -3.67 2.35 -22.25
C GLN A 69 -4.83 1.94 -23.19
N ALA A 70 -4.88 0.67 -23.56
CA ALA A 70 -5.97 0.10 -24.38
C ALA A 70 -7.23 -0.26 -23.57
N TRP A 71 -7.26 -0.01 -22.27
CA TRP A 71 -8.40 -0.33 -21.40
C TRP A 71 -9.62 0.52 -21.74
N GLN A 72 -10.72 -0.13 -22.14
CA GLN A 72 -11.89 0.57 -22.69
C GLN A 72 -13.01 0.83 -21.66
N PHE A 73 -13.08 0.05 -20.60
CA PHE A 73 -14.22 0.02 -19.68
C PHE A 73 -13.85 0.45 -18.24
N GLY A 74 -12.81 1.24 -18.10
CA GLY A 74 -12.39 1.75 -16.81
C GLY A 74 -13.39 2.75 -16.20
N GLY A 75 -13.42 2.82 -14.87
CA GLY A 75 -14.14 3.85 -14.12
C GLY A 75 -13.45 5.20 -14.18
N VAL A 76 -13.92 6.14 -13.34
CA VAL A 76 -13.40 7.52 -13.34
C VAL A 76 -11.93 7.57 -12.92
N VAL A 77 -11.56 6.84 -11.86
CA VAL A 77 -10.19 6.86 -11.32
C VAL A 77 -9.22 6.14 -12.26
N GLU A 78 -9.63 5.01 -12.86
CA GLU A 78 -8.81 4.31 -13.86
C GLU A 78 -8.46 5.21 -15.05
N LYS A 79 -9.42 5.95 -15.57
CA LYS A 79 -9.18 6.92 -16.66
C LYS A 79 -8.22 8.01 -16.23
N MET A 80 -8.40 8.57 -15.04
CA MET A 80 -7.52 9.60 -14.49
C MET A 80 -6.08 9.09 -14.35
N MET A 81 -5.88 7.88 -13.84
CA MET A 81 -4.56 7.28 -13.68
C MET A 81 -3.87 7.01 -15.02
N LEU A 82 -4.62 6.52 -16.02
CA LEU A 82 -4.10 6.32 -17.37
C LEU A 82 -3.71 7.65 -18.03
N ASP A 83 -4.56 8.66 -17.92
CA ASP A 83 -4.33 9.98 -18.50
C ASP A 83 -3.13 10.70 -17.85
N SER A 84 -2.99 10.60 -16.54
CA SER A 84 -1.89 11.19 -15.77
C SER A 84 -0.60 10.39 -15.82
N LYS A 85 -0.66 9.15 -16.32
CA LYS A 85 0.43 8.16 -16.26
C LYS A 85 0.89 7.85 -14.83
N GLU A 86 -0.04 7.82 -13.89
CA GLU A 86 0.24 7.42 -12.51
C GLU A 86 0.74 5.96 -12.48
N PHE A 87 1.79 5.69 -11.71
CA PHE A 87 2.46 4.39 -11.60
C PHE A 87 2.93 3.79 -12.93
N PHE A 88 3.17 4.64 -13.93
CA PHE A 88 3.53 4.17 -15.26
C PHE A 88 4.94 3.59 -15.30
N ARG A 89 5.06 2.37 -15.88
CA ARG A 89 6.32 1.73 -16.23
C ARG A 89 6.34 1.42 -17.71
N LEU A 90 7.46 1.73 -18.35
CA LEU A 90 7.64 1.49 -19.79
C LEU A 90 7.67 -0.02 -20.11
N ASP A 91 8.34 -0.79 -19.25
CA ASP A 91 8.60 -2.23 -19.47
C ASP A 91 8.45 -3.01 -18.17
N PRO A 92 7.70 -4.13 -18.15
CA PRO A 92 7.58 -4.98 -16.96
C PRO A 92 8.89 -5.68 -16.57
N LEU A 93 9.82 -5.88 -17.50
CA LEU A 93 11.08 -6.59 -17.29
C LEU A 93 12.28 -5.65 -17.19
N GLY A 94 12.22 -4.50 -17.85
CA GLY A 94 13.28 -3.50 -17.87
C GLY A 94 13.19 -2.49 -16.73
N ARG A 95 14.27 -1.73 -16.54
CA ARG A 95 14.34 -0.61 -15.59
C ARG A 95 14.47 0.75 -16.27
N ASP A 96 14.43 0.81 -17.58
CA ASP A 96 14.53 2.05 -18.33
C ASP A 96 13.37 2.98 -17.96
N GLY A 97 13.71 4.22 -17.57
CA GLY A 97 12.76 5.22 -17.12
C GLY A 97 12.04 4.91 -15.79
N PHE A 98 12.41 3.82 -15.09
CA PHE A 98 11.79 3.47 -13.80
C PHE A 98 12.46 4.17 -12.62
N THR A 99 13.79 4.22 -12.60
CA THR A 99 14.54 4.82 -11.48
C THR A 99 14.14 6.28 -11.28
N ASP A 100 13.77 6.63 -10.06
CA ASP A 100 13.30 7.95 -9.63
C ASP A 100 12.03 8.45 -10.34
N SER A 101 11.32 7.58 -11.08
CA SER A 101 9.99 7.88 -11.64
C SER A 101 8.92 7.90 -10.54
N GLY A 102 7.70 8.30 -10.91
CA GLY A 102 6.53 8.21 -10.04
C GLY A 102 6.22 6.78 -9.59
N ALA A 103 6.48 5.80 -10.44
CA ALA A 103 6.29 4.38 -10.16
C ALA A 103 7.39 3.76 -9.26
N ASP A 104 8.55 4.43 -9.09
CA ASP A 104 9.62 3.93 -8.21
C ASP A 104 9.26 4.14 -6.73
N TRP A 105 9.94 3.40 -5.88
CA TRP A 105 9.79 3.52 -4.42
C TRP A 105 10.18 4.92 -3.93
N LEU A 106 9.49 5.40 -2.92
CA LEU A 106 9.98 6.60 -2.21
C LEU A 106 11.42 6.31 -1.73
N PRO A 107 12.41 7.19 -2.03
CA PRO A 107 13.83 6.91 -1.76
C PRO A 107 14.12 6.46 -0.34
N ARG A 108 13.39 6.99 0.62
CA ARG A 108 13.47 6.67 2.04
C ARG A 108 13.17 5.20 2.35
N TYR A 109 12.37 4.51 1.51
CA TYR A 109 11.98 3.11 1.73
C TYR A 109 12.86 2.12 0.98
N LYS A 110 13.66 2.56 -0.01
CA LYS A 110 14.55 1.69 -0.78
C LYS A 110 15.43 0.78 0.09
N PRO A 111 16.06 1.27 1.19
CA PRO A 111 16.87 0.41 2.06
C PRO A 111 16.10 -0.76 2.70
N PHE A 112 14.79 -0.62 2.90
CA PHE A 112 13.95 -1.67 3.47
C PHE A 112 13.37 -2.59 2.41
N ILE A 113 13.12 -2.07 1.21
CA ILE A 113 12.46 -2.80 0.12
C ILE A 113 13.49 -3.60 -0.70
N GLU A 114 14.65 -3.01 -0.98
CA GLU A 114 15.69 -3.58 -1.85
C GLU A 114 16.77 -4.37 -1.07
N ASP A 115 16.48 -4.78 0.16
CA ASP A 115 17.40 -5.47 1.08
C ASP A 115 17.59 -6.99 0.78
N GLY A 116 16.94 -7.49 -0.26
CA GLY A 116 16.98 -8.91 -0.64
C GLY A 116 16.15 -9.83 0.26
N LYS A 117 15.47 -9.31 1.29
CA LYS A 117 14.63 -10.08 2.22
C LYS A 117 13.14 -9.72 2.08
N THR A 118 12.82 -8.50 1.67
CA THR A 118 11.46 -8.04 1.39
C THR A 118 10.90 -8.76 0.17
N VAL A 119 9.65 -9.18 0.25
CA VAL A 119 8.92 -9.77 -0.88
C VAL A 119 8.18 -8.66 -1.61
N VAL A 120 8.65 -8.31 -2.78
CA VAL A 120 7.88 -7.48 -3.70
C VAL A 120 7.07 -8.44 -4.58
N VAL A 121 5.75 -8.42 -4.43
CA VAL A 121 4.87 -9.27 -5.24
C VAL A 121 4.62 -8.67 -6.62
N GLY A 122 4.04 -9.42 -7.53
CA GLY A 122 3.58 -8.88 -8.82
C GLY A 122 2.68 -7.66 -8.61
N PRO A 123 2.61 -6.72 -9.56
CA PRO A 123 1.77 -5.54 -9.39
C PRO A 123 0.28 -5.91 -9.39
N HIS A 124 -0.49 -5.32 -8.50
CA HIS A 124 -1.93 -5.29 -8.68
C HIS A 124 -2.30 -4.28 -9.77
N LYS A 125 -3.47 -4.48 -10.41
CA LYS A 125 -3.81 -3.63 -11.57
C LYS A 125 -4.65 -2.43 -11.20
N MET A 126 -5.66 -2.59 -10.36
CA MET A 126 -6.41 -1.41 -9.89
C MET A 126 -6.47 -1.34 -8.39
N TRP A 127 -7.22 -2.22 -7.74
CA TRP A 127 -7.56 -2.00 -6.35
C TRP A 127 -6.96 -3.02 -5.40
N GLY A 128 -7.25 -4.27 -5.60
CA GLY A 128 -6.94 -5.33 -4.66
C GLY A 128 -5.96 -6.37 -5.19
N PRO A 129 -5.54 -7.31 -4.34
CA PRO A 129 -4.53 -8.30 -4.68
C PRO A 129 -5.06 -9.46 -5.54
N GLN A 130 -6.29 -9.38 -6.06
CA GLN A 130 -6.87 -10.44 -6.91
C GLN A 130 -6.07 -10.65 -8.20
N THR A 131 -5.34 -9.62 -8.63
CA THR A 131 -4.55 -9.65 -9.88
C THR A 131 -3.06 -9.90 -9.64
N ASN A 132 -2.63 -10.16 -8.40
CA ASN A 132 -1.23 -10.43 -8.08
C ASN A 132 -1.06 -11.68 -7.20
N ASP A 133 0.16 -11.98 -6.81
CA ASP A 133 0.50 -13.17 -6.05
C ASP A 133 0.65 -12.95 -4.54
N LEU A 134 0.14 -11.85 -3.97
CA LEU A 134 0.29 -11.52 -2.54
C LEU A 134 -0.21 -12.65 -1.63
N VAL A 135 -1.44 -13.10 -1.85
CA VAL A 135 -2.05 -14.16 -1.03
C VAL A 135 -1.22 -15.44 -1.10
N PHE A 136 -0.76 -15.82 -2.30
CA PHE A 136 0.10 -16.99 -2.49
C PHE A 136 1.42 -16.85 -1.70
N GLN A 137 2.08 -15.71 -1.77
CA GLN A 137 3.35 -15.48 -1.09
C GLN A 137 3.21 -15.47 0.45
N LEU A 138 2.11 -14.90 0.96
CA LEU A 138 1.77 -14.94 2.38
C LEU A 138 1.54 -16.40 2.85
N ARG A 139 0.70 -17.15 2.14
CA ARG A 139 0.40 -18.56 2.46
C ARG A 139 1.64 -19.46 2.41
N LYS A 140 2.48 -19.28 1.39
CA LYS A 140 3.74 -20.00 1.24
C LYS A 140 4.65 -19.86 2.47
N ARG A 141 4.58 -18.72 3.16
CA ARG A 141 5.32 -18.44 4.40
C ARG A 141 4.53 -18.67 5.68
N ARG A 142 3.37 -19.30 5.59
CA ARG A 142 2.48 -19.61 6.73
C ARG A 142 2.02 -18.35 7.48
N ILE A 143 1.96 -17.22 6.80
CA ILE A 143 1.39 -15.99 7.35
C ILE A 143 -0.13 -16.15 7.35
N ASN A 144 -0.76 -15.81 8.46
CA ASN A 144 -2.21 -15.75 8.63
C ASN A 144 -2.68 -14.44 9.28
N LYS A 145 -1.74 -13.60 9.72
CA LYS A 145 -2.02 -12.26 10.26
C LYS A 145 -1.27 -11.20 9.46
N VAL A 146 -1.94 -10.10 9.17
CA VAL A 146 -1.39 -9.01 8.37
C VAL A 146 -1.50 -7.69 9.12
N ILE A 147 -0.39 -6.97 9.22
CA ILE A 147 -0.36 -5.55 9.56
C ILE A 147 -0.38 -4.81 8.24
N LEU A 148 -1.47 -4.12 7.93
CA LEU A 148 -1.73 -3.50 6.62
C LEU A 148 -1.56 -1.99 6.72
N ALA A 149 -0.79 -1.41 5.79
CA ALA A 149 -0.54 0.02 5.66
C ALA A 149 -0.28 0.39 4.18
N GLY A 150 -0.11 1.67 3.88
CA GLY A 150 0.21 2.16 2.54
C GLY A 150 -0.86 3.04 1.93
N MET A 151 -0.97 3.07 0.61
CA MET A 151 -1.79 4.02 -0.15
C MET A 151 -2.75 3.30 -1.11
N LEU A 152 -3.93 3.84 -1.46
CA LEU A 152 -4.65 4.90 -0.77
C LEU A 152 -5.66 4.27 0.18
N ALA A 153 -5.95 4.92 1.30
CA ALA A 153 -6.77 4.35 2.37
C ALA A 153 -8.12 3.79 1.88
N ASN A 154 -8.91 4.60 1.18
CA ASN A 154 -10.25 4.23 0.71
C ASN A 154 -10.29 3.49 -0.63
N LEU A 155 -9.14 3.16 -1.21
CA LEU A 155 -9.02 2.49 -2.50
C LEU A 155 -8.21 1.19 -2.35
N CYS A 156 -6.93 1.20 -2.68
CA CYS A 156 -6.12 -0.02 -2.71
C CYS A 156 -5.97 -0.66 -1.32
N VAL A 157 -5.76 0.12 -0.25
CA VAL A 157 -5.63 -0.42 1.11
C VAL A 157 -6.93 -1.09 1.55
N GLU A 158 -8.09 -0.43 1.34
CA GLU A 158 -9.38 -1.03 1.68
C GLU A 158 -9.69 -2.27 0.83
N SER A 159 -9.36 -2.25 -0.45
CA SER A 159 -9.56 -3.40 -1.33
C SER A 159 -8.68 -4.59 -0.92
N HIS A 160 -7.44 -4.35 -0.52
CA HIS A 160 -6.57 -5.38 0.05
C HIS A 160 -7.10 -5.90 1.38
N LEU A 161 -7.59 -5.02 2.26
CA LEU A 161 -8.25 -5.42 3.51
C LEU A 161 -9.39 -6.41 3.26
N ARG A 162 -10.33 -6.04 2.38
CA ARG A 162 -11.50 -6.85 2.06
C ARG A 162 -11.11 -8.22 1.50
N GLU A 163 -10.23 -8.25 0.51
CA GLU A 163 -9.77 -9.51 -0.08
C GLU A 163 -9.00 -10.38 0.91
N LEU A 164 -8.11 -9.81 1.72
CA LEU A 164 -7.37 -10.58 2.72
C LEU A 164 -8.30 -11.21 3.75
N LEU A 165 -9.35 -10.50 4.19
CA LEU A 165 -10.38 -11.05 5.08
C LEU A 165 -11.15 -12.20 4.42
N GLU A 166 -11.59 -12.04 3.16
CA GLU A 166 -12.26 -13.11 2.39
C GLU A 166 -11.36 -14.34 2.19
N GLN A 167 -10.04 -14.13 2.08
CA GLN A 167 -9.05 -15.20 2.04
C GLN A 167 -8.70 -15.80 3.42
N GLY A 168 -9.37 -15.35 4.49
CA GLY A 168 -9.23 -15.89 5.83
C GLY A 168 -7.97 -15.47 6.58
N PHE A 169 -7.44 -14.27 6.29
CA PHE A 169 -6.41 -13.65 7.11
C PHE A 169 -7.05 -12.82 8.23
N GLU A 170 -6.37 -12.72 9.37
CA GLU A 170 -6.64 -11.68 10.34
C GLU A 170 -5.87 -10.42 9.94
N VAL A 171 -6.56 -9.27 9.84
CA VAL A 171 -5.96 -8.03 9.36
C VAL A 171 -6.09 -6.92 10.39
N ALA A 172 -4.95 -6.34 10.77
CA ALA A 172 -4.86 -5.08 11.50
C ALA A 172 -4.45 -3.97 10.55
N VAL A 173 -5.25 -2.90 10.44
CA VAL A 173 -4.93 -1.74 9.62
C VAL A 173 -4.29 -0.66 10.48
N VAL A 174 -3.17 -0.06 10.01
CA VAL A 174 -2.50 1.05 10.68
C VAL A 174 -3.02 2.37 10.09
N LYS A 175 -3.96 3.00 10.80
CA LYS A 175 -4.76 4.11 10.28
C LYS A 175 -3.99 5.40 9.99
N ASP A 176 -2.90 5.67 10.70
CA ASP A 176 -2.05 6.84 10.51
C ASP A 176 -0.82 6.57 9.62
N ALA A 177 -0.73 5.34 9.08
CA ALA A 177 0.24 4.96 8.04
C ALA A 177 -0.44 4.77 6.67
N THR A 178 -1.50 5.51 6.43
CA THR A 178 -2.26 5.59 5.18
C THR A 178 -2.85 6.98 5.02
N ALA A 179 -3.23 7.34 3.80
CA ALA A 179 -3.88 8.62 3.47
C ALA A 179 -4.83 8.43 2.29
N ALA A 180 -5.68 9.40 2.03
CA ALA A 180 -6.64 9.34 0.94
C ALA A 180 -6.93 10.72 0.35
N PRO A 181 -7.49 10.79 -0.87
CA PRO A 181 -7.89 12.04 -1.49
C PRO A 181 -9.08 12.67 -0.74
N ARG A 182 -9.13 13.99 -0.81
CA ARG A 182 -10.28 14.79 -0.41
C ARG A 182 -10.85 15.51 -1.62
N HIS A 183 -12.14 15.56 -1.72
CA HIS A 183 -12.83 16.26 -2.78
C HIS A 183 -13.93 17.13 -2.17
N SER A 184 -13.98 18.39 -2.60
CA SER A 184 -14.90 19.40 -2.03
C SER A 184 -16.38 19.02 -2.14
N GLU A 185 -16.76 18.26 -3.17
CA GLU A 185 -18.13 17.85 -3.43
C GLU A 185 -18.43 16.42 -2.99
N ILE A 186 -17.45 15.50 -3.11
CA ILE A 186 -17.64 14.06 -2.84
C ILE A 186 -17.37 13.74 -1.36
N GLY A 187 -16.44 14.46 -0.74
CA GLY A 187 -16.12 14.31 0.67
C GLY A 187 -14.69 13.82 0.95
N ASP A 188 -14.47 13.40 2.18
CA ASP A 188 -13.16 12.97 2.69
C ASP A 188 -13.01 11.45 2.59
N GLY A 189 -12.17 10.99 1.66
CA GLY A 189 -11.89 9.58 1.45
C GLY A 189 -11.19 8.92 2.65
N TYR A 190 -10.40 9.67 3.41
CA TYR A 190 -9.75 9.14 4.61
C TYR A 190 -10.76 8.82 5.71
N GLN A 191 -11.70 9.73 5.97
CA GLN A 191 -12.76 9.48 6.95
C GLN A 191 -13.65 8.31 6.54
N ALA A 192 -13.98 8.19 5.25
CA ALA A 192 -14.74 7.06 4.73
C ALA A 192 -13.99 5.72 4.99
N ALA A 193 -12.69 5.68 4.73
CA ALA A 193 -11.85 4.51 4.99
C ALA A 193 -11.82 4.14 6.48
N ILE A 194 -11.61 5.12 7.37
CA ILE A 194 -11.54 4.88 8.82
C ILE A 194 -12.85 4.29 9.36
N ILE A 195 -13.99 4.77 8.87
CA ILE A 195 -15.30 4.19 9.20
C ILE A 195 -15.36 2.71 8.76
N ASN A 196 -15.01 2.43 7.51
CA ASN A 196 -15.03 1.06 6.97
C ASN A 196 -14.05 0.15 7.71
N TYR A 197 -12.85 0.62 8.03
CA TYR A 197 -11.88 -0.16 8.81
C TYR A 197 -12.43 -0.56 10.17
N GLY A 198 -13.17 0.36 10.83
CA GLY A 198 -13.80 0.07 12.11
C GLY A 198 -14.85 -1.04 12.06
N PHE A 199 -15.49 -1.24 10.91
CA PHE A 199 -16.46 -2.33 10.70
C PHE A 199 -15.82 -3.63 10.22
N LEU A 200 -14.70 -3.57 9.50
CA LEU A 200 -14.15 -4.70 8.76
C LEU A 200 -12.94 -5.34 9.43
N ALA A 201 -11.96 -4.51 9.83
CA ALA A 201 -10.66 -5.00 10.28
C ALA A 201 -10.75 -5.70 11.65
N ASN A 202 -9.89 -6.70 11.87
CA ASN A 202 -9.75 -7.33 13.19
C ASN A 202 -9.20 -6.34 14.24
N ALA A 203 -8.41 -5.35 13.81
CA ALA A 203 -7.96 -4.24 14.63
C ALA A 203 -7.67 -2.99 13.76
N VAL A 204 -7.91 -1.81 14.34
CA VAL A 204 -7.46 -0.52 13.76
C VAL A 204 -6.48 0.09 14.74
N LEU A 205 -5.22 0.20 14.32
CA LEU A 205 -4.10 0.60 15.16
C LEU A 205 -3.54 1.96 14.74
N THR A 206 -2.85 2.61 15.67
CA THR A 206 -1.89 3.66 15.34
C THR A 206 -0.53 3.04 15.06
N THR A 207 0.35 3.77 14.40
CA THR A 207 1.75 3.34 14.19
C THR A 207 2.45 3.04 15.52
N ASN A 208 2.22 3.86 16.54
CA ASN A 208 2.78 3.59 17.89
C ASN A 208 2.34 2.21 18.40
N SER A 209 1.03 1.96 18.40
CA SER A 209 0.51 0.68 18.89
C SER A 209 0.97 -0.51 18.05
N ALA A 210 1.11 -0.35 16.74
CA ALA A 210 1.60 -1.40 15.86
C ALA A 210 3.09 -1.70 16.11
N VAL A 211 3.92 -0.67 16.28
CA VAL A 211 5.35 -0.81 16.60
C VAL A 211 5.53 -1.48 17.97
N GLU A 212 4.82 -1.02 19.01
CA GLU A 212 4.86 -1.62 20.34
C GLU A 212 4.46 -3.11 20.33
N ALA A 213 3.45 -3.46 19.53
CA ALA A 213 2.98 -4.83 19.43
C ALA A 213 3.91 -5.77 18.63
N MET A 214 4.89 -5.22 17.89
CA MET A 214 5.93 -5.99 17.20
C MET A 214 7.19 -6.22 18.06
N ILE A 215 7.34 -5.53 19.18
CA ILE A 215 8.45 -5.67 20.13
C ILE A 215 8.15 -6.79 21.14
#